data_887b589de8aaf37c39d4cf86af0b7787
#
_entry.id   887b589de8aaf37c39d4cf86af0b7787
#
_cell.length_a   1.000
_cell.length_b   1.000
_cell.length_c   1.000
_cell.angle_alpha   90.00
_cell.angle_beta   90.00
_cell.angle_gamma   90.00
#
_symmetry.space_group_name_H-M   'P 1'
#
loop_
_entity.id
_entity.type
_entity.pdbx_description
1 polymer ?
#
loop_
_entity_poly.entity_id
_entity_poly.type
_entity_poly.pdbx_seq_one_letter_code
_entity_poly.pdbx_strand_id
1 'polypeptide(L)'
;MSNEIQTHINEFVEVTQLYTDVCRIIDDTRNRVAIFVNSEVCLTNWRVGKRIKEDVLFNKRAEYGKQIVKNLSARLTERYGKGWSLQTLQHCIRAAYTFTEEEIVYAVT
;
A
#
# COMPACT_ATOMS: atom_id res chain seq x y z
N MET A 1 34.69 43.82 -12.76
CA MET A 1 33.23 43.75 -12.60
C MET A 1 32.59 42.62 -13.35
N SER A 2 32.85 42.44 -14.65
CA SER A 2 32.24 41.35 -15.41
C SER A 2 32.64 39.95 -14.93
N ASN A 3 33.85 39.77 -14.40
CA ASN A 3 34.34 38.49 -13.88
C ASN A 3 33.60 38.07 -12.59
N GLU A 4 33.29 39.03 -11.73
CA GLU A 4 32.56 38.74 -10.51
C GLU A 4 31.12 38.35 -10.78
N ILE A 5 30.48 39.05 -11.73
CA ILE A 5 29.11 38.72 -12.14
C ILE A 5 29.07 37.34 -12.78
N GLN A 6 30.05 37.02 -13.64
CA GLN A 6 30.12 35.71 -14.27
C GLN A 6 30.35 34.59 -13.25
N THR A 7 31.19 34.83 -12.25
CA THR A 7 31.42 33.86 -11.17
C THR A 7 30.15 33.59 -10.39
N HIS A 8 29.38 34.63 -10.04
CA HIS A 8 28.11 34.48 -9.33
C HIS A 8 27.07 33.75 -10.16
N ILE A 9 27.00 34.02 -11.46
CA ILE A 9 26.11 33.29 -12.38
C ILE A 9 26.49 31.82 -12.46
N ASN A 10 27.77 31.49 -12.56
CA ASN A 10 28.26 30.12 -12.63
C ASN A 10 27.94 29.36 -11.32
N GLU A 11 28.14 29.98 -10.16
CA GLU A 11 27.81 29.41 -8.87
C GLU A 11 26.31 29.14 -8.77
N PHE A 12 25.49 30.07 -9.23
CA PHE A 12 24.03 29.91 -9.24
C PHE A 12 23.60 28.71 -10.09
N VAL A 13 24.18 28.58 -11.28
CA VAL A 13 23.88 27.47 -12.19
C VAL A 13 24.30 26.14 -11.57
N GLU A 14 25.49 26.08 -10.96
CA GLU A 14 26.00 24.88 -10.31
C GLU A 14 25.11 24.45 -9.14
N VAL A 15 24.68 25.41 -8.29
CA VAL A 15 23.79 25.12 -7.17
C VAL A 15 22.44 24.65 -7.66
N THR A 16 21.90 25.25 -8.73
CA THR A 16 20.62 24.85 -9.29
C THR A 16 20.67 23.42 -9.83
N GLN A 17 21.75 23.07 -10.53
CA GLN A 17 21.94 21.72 -11.05
C GLN A 17 22.07 20.71 -9.92
N LEU A 18 22.88 21.03 -8.92
CA LEU A 18 23.05 20.17 -7.74
C LEU A 18 21.72 19.97 -7.01
N TYR A 19 20.96 21.04 -6.83
CA TYR A 19 19.64 20.99 -6.20
C TYR A 19 18.70 20.08 -6.96
N THR A 20 18.64 20.20 -8.28
CA THR A 20 17.79 19.37 -9.13
C THR A 20 18.19 17.90 -9.01
N ASP A 21 19.47 17.60 -9.02
CA ASP A 21 19.98 16.23 -8.92
C ASP A 21 19.65 15.62 -7.56
N VAL A 22 19.83 16.39 -6.49
CA VAL A 22 19.50 15.93 -5.13
C VAL A 22 18.00 15.69 -4.98
N CYS A 23 17.17 16.59 -5.51
CA CYS A 23 15.70 16.40 -5.50
C CYS A 23 15.31 15.12 -6.22
N ARG A 24 15.92 14.83 -7.35
CA ARG A 24 15.65 13.59 -8.10
C ARG A 24 15.97 12.36 -7.27
N ILE A 25 17.10 12.34 -6.58
CA ILE A 25 17.50 11.23 -5.72
C ILE A 25 16.48 11.02 -4.60
N ILE A 26 16.06 12.10 -3.94
CA ILE A 26 15.08 12.05 -2.85
C ILE A 26 13.73 11.56 -3.36
N ASP A 27 13.26 12.11 -4.47
CA ASP A 27 11.95 11.77 -5.04
C ASP A 27 11.90 10.31 -5.49
N ASP A 28 12.97 9.82 -6.11
CA ASP A 28 13.05 8.42 -6.53
C ASP A 28 12.96 7.47 -5.34
N THR A 29 13.64 7.80 -4.23
CA THR A 29 13.57 7.01 -3.00
C THR A 29 12.17 7.01 -2.42
N ARG A 30 11.52 8.17 -2.35
CA ARG A 30 10.15 8.30 -1.83
C ARG A 30 9.16 7.49 -2.67
N ASN A 31 9.31 7.53 -3.99
CA ASN A 31 8.45 6.77 -4.89
C ASN A 31 8.63 5.26 -4.70
N ARG A 32 9.86 4.78 -4.54
CA ARG A 32 10.10 3.36 -4.27
C ARG A 32 9.50 2.91 -2.95
N VAL A 33 9.62 3.72 -1.91
CA VAL A 33 9.02 3.42 -0.60
C VAL A 33 7.50 3.36 -0.70
N ALA A 34 6.88 4.33 -1.39
CA ALA A 34 5.43 4.34 -1.58
C ALA A 34 4.94 3.10 -2.31
N ILE A 35 5.63 2.68 -3.36
CA ILE A 35 5.30 1.46 -4.12
C ILE A 35 5.43 0.23 -3.22
N PHE A 36 6.51 0.13 -2.44
CA PHE A 36 6.73 -0.98 -1.51
C PHE A 36 5.59 -1.08 -0.48
N VAL A 37 5.23 0.05 0.14
CA VAL A 37 4.15 0.09 1.15
C VAL A 37 2.82 -0.35 0.52
N ASN A 38 2.50 0.14 -0.68
CA ASN A 38 1.27 -0.24 -1.38
C ASN A 38 1.25 -1.74 -1.68
N SER A 39 2.37 -2.30 -2.11
CA SER A 39 2.48 -3.74 -2.38
C SER A 39 2.25 -4.58 -1.13
N GLU A 40 2.83 -4.19 0.00
CA GLU A 40 2.66 -4.89 1.27
C GLU A 40 1.22 -4.81 1.77
N VAL A 41 0.57 -3.66 1.63
CA VAL A 41 -0.84 -3.49 2.00
C VAL A 41 -1.72 -4.38 1.13
N CYS A 42 -1.49 -4.42 -0.17
CA CYS A 42 -2.25 -5.28 -1.08
C CYS A 42 -2.10 -6.76 -0.74
N LEU A 43 -0.88 -7.21 -0.46
CA LEU A 43 -0.62 -8.59 -0.06
C LEU A 43 -1.29 -8.93 1.27
N THR A 44 -1.21 -8.03 2.24
CA THR A 44 -1.85 -8.21 3.55
C THR A 44 -3.35 -8.33 3.40
N ASN A 45 -3.97 -7.44 2.63
CA ASN A 45 -5.41 -7.47 2.39
C ASN A 45 -5.84 -8.78 1.71
N TRP A 46 -5.08 -9.24 0.73
CA TRP A 46 -5.35 -10.50 0.06
C TRP A 46 -5.24 -11.69 1.02
N ARG A 47 -4.19 -11.73 1.85
CA ARG A 47 -3.99 -12.79 2.85
C ARG A 47 -5.09 -12.82 3.90
N VAL A 48 -5.53 -11.65 4.35
CA VAL A 48 -6.67 -11.52 5.27
C VAL A 48 -7.94 -12.09 4.61
N GLY A 49 -8.21 -11.67 3.39
CA GLY A 49 -9.37 -12.16 2.64
C GLY A 49 -9.34 -13.66 2.41
N LYS A 50 -8.18 -14.20 2.09
CA LYS A 50 -7.97 -15.65 1.90
C LYS A 50 -8.29 -16.42 3.18
N ARG A 51 -7.77 -15.93 4.31
CA ARG A 51 -8.01 -16.61 5.60
C ARG A 51 -9.49 -16.61 5.97
N ILE A 52 -10.18 -15.50 5.76
CA ILE A 52 -11.63 -15.41 6.02
C ILE A 52 -12.40 -16.33 5.08
N LYS A 53 -12.06 -16.32 3.80
CA LYS A 53 -12.67 -17.19 2.79
C LYS A 53 -12.57 -18.66 3.18
N GLU A 54 -11.40 -19.10 3.61
CA GLU A 54 -11.18 -20.48 4.03
C GLU A 54 -12.10 -20.86 5.20
N ASP A 55 -12.23 -19.98 6.18
CA ASP A 55 -13.09 -20.20 7.33
C ASP A 55 -14.57 -20.29 6.94
N VAL A 56 -15.03 -19.34 6.14
CA VAL A 56 -16.43 -19.27 5.69
C VAL A 56 -16.78 -20.47 4.81
N LEU A 57 -15.91 -20.88 3.90
CA LEU A 57 -16.14 -22.06 3.05
C LEU A 57 -16.17 -23.35 3.87
N PHE A 58 -15.30 -23.46 4.86
CA PHE A 58 -15.28 -24.64 5.76
C PHE A 58 -16.60 -24.83 6.46
N ASN A 59 -17.20 -23.73 6.96
CA ASN A 59 -18.44 -23.78 7.73
C ASN A 59 -19.69 -23.83 6.85
N LYS A 60 -19.61 -23.45 5.59
CA LYS A 60 -20.67 -23.56 4.57
C LYS A 60 -22.05 -22.97 4.94
N ARG A 61 -22.09 -21.95 5.81
CA ARG A 61 -23.33 -21.29 6.22
C ARG A 61 -23.24 -19.80 5.97
N ALA A 62 -24.16 -19.26 5.15
CA ALA A 62 -24.19 -17.85 4.80
C ALA A 62 -24.36 -16.93 6.03
N GLU A 63 -25.28 -17.32 6.95
CA GLU A 63 -25.50 -16.56 8.18
C GLU A 63 -24.26 -16.57 9.07
N TYR A 64 -23.60 -17.70 9.18
CA TYR A 64 -22.35 -17.81 9.91
C TYR A 64 -21.30 -16.86 9.31
N GLY A 65 -21.15 -16.89 7.99
CA GLY A 65 -20.18 -16.03 7.32
C GLY A 65 -20.42 -14.55 7.56
N LYS A 66 -21.66 -14.08 7.44
CA LYS A 66 -22.02 -12.68 7.71
C LYS A 66 -21.72 -12.28 9.16
N GLN A 67 -22.10 -13.12 10.08
CA GLN A 67 -21.92 -12.84 11.50
C GLN A 67 -20.45 -12.82 11.89
N ILE A 68 -19.67 -13.77 11.38
CA ILE A 68 -18.23 -13.85 11.63
C ILE A 68 -17.51 -12.60 11.10
N VAL A 69 -17.83 -12.16 9.89
CA VAL A 69 -17.17 -10.97 9.32
C VAL A 69 -17.49 -9.71 10.12
N LYS A 70 -18.75 -9.55 10.57
CA LYS A 70 -19.14 -8.44 11.46
C LYS A 70 -18.38 -8.46 12.78
N ASN A 71 -18.34 -9.62 13.43
CA ASN A 71 -17.64 -9.77 14.71
C ASN A 71 -16.14 -9.53 14.56
N LEU A 72 -15.56 -10.04 13.49
CA LEU A 72 -14.14 -9.84 13.18
C LEU A 72 -13.82 -8.36 12.96
N SER A 73 -14.66 -7.66 12.19
CA SER A 73 -14.49 -6.21 11.95
C SER A 73 -14.50 -5.44 13.27
N ALA A 74 -15.44 -5.75 14.17
CA ALA A 74 -15.53 -5.08 15.47
C ALA A 74 -14.26 -5.32 16.31
N ARG A 75 -13.76 -6.55 16.35
CA ARG A 75 -12.56 -6.89 17.11
C ARG A 75 -11.29 -6.28 16.52
N LEU A 76 -11.18 -6.27 15.22
CA LEU A 76 -10.02 -5.66 14.55
C LEU A 76 -10.03 -4.14 14.72
N THR A 77 -11.19 -3.51 14.66
CA THR A 77 -11.33 -2.08 14.88
C THR A 77 -10.94 -1.72 16.32
N GLU A 78 -11.33 -2.53 17.29
CA GLU A 78 -10.96 -2.34 18.69
C GLU A 78 -9.44 -2.39 18.89
N ARG A 79 -8.78 -3.33 18.24
CA ARG A 79 -7.33 -3.54 18.41
C ARG A 79 -6.46 -2.60 17.58
N TYR A 80 -6.83 -2.36 16.32
CA TYR A 80 -5.99 -1.63 15.35
C TYR A 80 -6.55 -0.28 14.95
N GLY A 81 -7.76 0.07 15.38
CA GLY A 81 -8.41 1.31 15.02
C GLY A 81 -9.08 1.24 13.64
N LYS A 82 -9.27 2.40 13.03
CA LYS A 82 -9.93 2.53 11.73
C LYS A 82 -9.14 1.81 10.64
N GLY A 83 -9.83 1.31 9.65
CA GLY A 83 -9.21 0.66 8.50
C GLY A 83 -9.63 -0.81 8.34
N TRP A 84 -10.29 -1.40 9.33
CA TRP A 84 -10.77 -2.77 9.28
C TRP A 84 -12.29 -2.84 9.37
N SER A 85 -12.97 -1.93 8.67
CA SER A 85 -14.42 -1.91 8.60
C SER A 85 -14.95 -3.16 7.89
N LEU A 86 -16.26 -3.41 8.07
CA LEU A 86 -16.93 -4.50 7.35
C LEU A 86 -16.72 -4.38 5.84
N GLN A 87 -16.83 -3.17 5.31
CA GLN A 87 -16.61 -2.90 3.89
C GLN A 87 -15.19 -3.28 3.46
N THR A 88 -14.18 -2.91 4.25
CA THR A 88 -12.78 -3.26 3.97
C THR A 88 -12.59 -4.77 3.94
N LEU A 89 -13.15 -5.49 4.93
CA LEU A 89 -13.05 -6.95 4.97
C LEU A 89 -13.75 -7.58 3.77
N GLN A 90 -14.89 -7.05 3.34
CA GLN A 90 -15.57 -7.52 2.14
C GLN A 90 -14.72 -7.33 0.89
N HIS A 91 -14.00 -6.22 0.78
CA HIS A 91 -13.05 -5.99 -0.32
C HIS A 91 -11.89 -7.00 -0.29
N CYS A 92 -11.37 -7.29 0.90
CA CYS A 92 -10.32 -8.29 1.07
C CYS A 92 -10.79 -9.69 0.62
N ILE A 93 -11.97 -10.07 1.02
CA ILE A 93 -12.58 -11.35 0.65
C ILE A 93 -12.77 -11.43 -0.87
N ARG A 94 -13.29 -10.36 -1.46
CA ARG A 94 -13.50 -10.29 -2.91
C ARG A 94 -12.18 -10.44 -3.68
N ALA A 95 -11.13 -9.79 -3.20
CA ALA A 95 -9.81 -9.92 -3.81
C ALA A 95 -9.31 -11.37 -3.76
N ALA A 96 -9.55 -12.07 -2.66
CA ALA A 96 -9.16 -13.46 -2.50
C ALA A 96 -9.95 -14.41 -3.42
N TYR A 97 -11.20 -14.06 -3.77
CA TYR A 97 -11.97 -14.81 -4.75
C TYR A 97 -11.57 -14.51 -6.19
N THR A 98 -11.09 -13.28 -6.44
CA THR A 98 -10.78 -12.81 -7.80
C THR A 98 -9.40 -13.23 -8.25
N PHE A 99 -8.42 -13.20 -7.34
CA PHE A 99 -7.00 -13.44 -7.66
C PHE A 99 -6.45 -14.64 -6.94
N THR A 100 -5.59 -15.40 -7.62
CA THR A 100 -4.78 -16.43 -6.99
C THR A 100 -3.59 -15.79 -6.29
N GLU A 101 -2.93 -16.54 -5.42
CA GLU A 101 -1.71 -16.07 -4.76
C GLU A 101 -0.64 -15.66 -5.76
N GLU A 102 -0.45 -16.47 -6.80
CA GLU A 102 0.53 -16.17 -7.85
C GLU A 102 0.20 -14.87 -8.58
N GLU A 103 -1.08 -14.68 -8.93
CA GLU A 103 -1.54 -13.46 -9.61
C GLU A 103 -1.31 -12.22 -8.77
N ILE A 104 -1.63 -12.26 -7.46
CA ILE A 104 -1.47 -11.08 -6.61
C ILE A 104 0.00 -10.78 -6.35
N VAL A 105 0.83 -11.78 -6.13
CA VAL A 105 2.28 -11.60 -5.94
C VAL A 105 2.91 -11.02 -7.21
N TYR A 106 2.55 -11.53 -8.37
CA TYR A 106 3.04 -11.01 -9.65
C TYR A 106 2.64 -9.56 -9.87
N ALA A 107 1.40 -9.23 -9.56
CA ALA A 107 0.87 -7.87 -9.79
C ALA A 107 1.53 -6.81 -8.91
N VAL A 108 1.99 -7.17 -7.69
CA VAL A 108 2.55 -6.21 -6.73
C VAL A 108 4.08 -6.22 -6.70
N THR A 109 4.73 -7.13 -7.39
CA THR A 109 6.19 -7.17 -7.50
C THR A 109 6.66 -6.67 -8.86
#